data_78690e5b761b7972d394682748f325bc
#
_entry.id   78690e5b761b7972d394682748f325bc
#
_cell.length_a   1.000
_cell.length_b   1.000
_cell.length_c   1.000
_cell.angle_alpha   90.00
_cell.angle_beta   90.00
_cell.angle_gamma   90.00
#
_symmetry.space_group_name_H-M   'P 1'
#
loop_
_entity.id
_entity.type
_entity.pdbx_description
1 polymer ?
#
loop_
_entity_poly.entity_id
_entity_poly.type
_entity_poly.pdbx_seq_one_letter_code
_entity_poly.pdbx_strand_id
1 'polypeptide(L)'
;MNSSLATVAYIGATILFILSLGGLSNQETARRGNLYGMIGMSLAVLATIFGPQVTAEGIPMIVGSVLVGALIGLYAARKVQMTQMPELVALMHSMVGMAAALVGYATYVDPEASKNLEGAAHAIHAGEIYIGIFIGAVTFSGSVAAFGKLSGRIGGSPLLLPARHWLNLVGLIAVVYFGREFMNAQTVEEGMVPLFIMTAIALLFGIHMVMAIGGADMPVVVSMLNSYSGWAAAATGFMLSNDLLIVIGALVGSSGAILSYIMCNAMNRSFISVIAGGFGTTAAAPKAAGEASEPVGEVSPILAAETAEMLRDAKNVIIVPGYGMAVAQAQHTVFEITKQLREKGVNVRFGIHPVAGRMPGHMNVLLAEAKVPYDIVFEMDELNDDFPDTDVAIVIGANDIVNPAAQDDPTSPIAGMPVLEVWKARTSIVMKRSMASGYAGVDNPLFYKENNRMLFGDAKKMLDEVLMALKT
;
A
#
# COMPACT_ATOMS: atom_id res chain seq x y z
N MET A 1 1.32 -25.90 28.52
CA MET A 1 -0.14 -25.51 28.50
C MET A 1 -0.91 -26.63 27.83
N ASN A 2 -2.10 -26.99 28.31
CA ASN A 2 -2.92 -28.03 27.67
C ASN A 2 -3.45 -27.52 26.33
N SER A 3 -3.65 -28.44 25.36
CA SER A 3 -4.16 -28.10 24.01
C SER A 3 -5.45 -27.28 24.07
N SER A 4 -6.40 -27.63 24.94
CA SER A 4 -7.66 -26.90 25.13
C SER A 4 -7.45 -25.45 25.58
N LEU A 5 -6.49 -25.18 26.46
CA LEU A 5 -6.19 -23.83 26.91
C LEU A 5 -5.51 -23.01 25.81
N ALA A 6 -4.66 -23.63 24.98
CA ALA A 6 -4.09 -22.99 23.80
C ALA A 6 -5.17 -22.58 22.79
N THR A 7 -6.12 -23.47 22.53
CA THR A 7 -7.26 -23.19 21.63
C THR A 7 -8.10 -22.02 22.16
N VAL A 8 -8.44 -21.99 23.45
CA VAL A 8 -9.17 -20.87 24.06
C VAL A 8 -8.39 -19.54 23.93
N ALA A 9 -7.08 -19.58 24.16
CA ALA A 9 -6.23 -18.40 23.99
C ALA A 9 -6.20 -17.91 22.51
N TYR A 10 -6.14 -18.83 21.54
CA TYR A 10 -6.20 -18.49 20.12
C TYR A 10 -7.55 -17.91 19.72
N ILE A 11 -8.66 -18.43 20.24
CA ILE A 11 -9.99 -17.85 20.01
C ILE A 11 -10.04 -16.43 20.60
N GLY A 12 -9.53 -16.23 21.82
CA GLY A 12 -9.46 -14.90 22.43
C GLY A 12 -8.59 -13.93 21.61
N ALA A 13 -7.44 -14.37 21.12
CA ALA A 13 -6.59 -13.58 20.24
C ALA A 13 -7.29 -13.23 18.92
N THR A 14 -7.99 -14.18 18.30
CA THR A 14 -8.77 -13.96 17.08
C THR A 14 -9.84 -12.89 17.28
N ILE A 15 -10.61 -12.97 18.37
CA ILE A 15 -11.62 -11.96 18.70
C ILE A 15 -10.97 -10.58 18.88
N LEU A 16 -9.86 -10.50 19.57
CA LEU A 16 -9.13 -9.24 19.76
C LEU A 16 -8.60 -8.67 18.43
N PHE A 17 -8.15 -9.50 17.51
CA PHE A 17 -7.73 -9.03 16.18
C PHE A 17 -8.91 -8.52 15.35
N ILE A 18 -10.07 -9.20 15.39
CA ILE A 18 -11.29 -8.73 14.72
C ILE A 18 -11.74 -7.38 15.29
N LEU A 19 -11.74 -7.23 16.62
CA LEU A 19 -12.05 -5.98 17.30
C LEU A 19 -11.01 -4.90 17.00
N SER A 20 -9.74 -5.28 16.82
CA SER A 20 -8.68 -4.37 16.38
C SER A 20 -8.97 -3.81 14.99
N LEU A 21 -9.29 -4.66 14.02
CA LEU A 21 -9.63 -4.22 12.66
C LEU A 21 -10.83 -3.30 12.66
N GLY A 22 -11.90 -3.65 13.40
CA GLY A 22 -13.07 -2.79 13.56
C GLY A 22 -12.75 -1.46 14.25
N GLY A 23 -11.89 -1.48 15.26
CA GLY A 23 -11.45 -0.25 15.95
C GLY A 23 -10.55 0.65 15.10
N LEU A 24 -9.74 0.07 14.23
CA LEU A 24 -8.85 0.82 13.32
C LEU A 24 -9.58 1.44 12.13
N SER A 25 -10.79 1.03 11.83
CA SER A 25 -11.60 1.59 10.74
C SER A 25 -12.06 3.04 11.01
N ASN A 26 -12.13 3.43 12.28
CA ASN A 26 -12.50 4.77 12.70
C ASN A 26 -11.39 5.38 13.55
N GLN A 27 -11.12 6.64 13.32
CA GLN A 27 -10.00 7.33 13.94
C GLN A 27 -10.19 7.59 15.43
N GLU A 28 -11.42 7.82 15.88
CA GLU A 28 -11.75 7.99 17.30
C GLU A 28 -11.47 6.71 18.10
N THR A 29 -11.68 5.55 17.47
CA THR A 29 -11.49 4.22 18.09
C THR A 29 -10.12 3.60 17.78
N ALA A 30 -9.32 4.20 16.88
CA ALA A 30 -8.06 3.64 16.40
C ALA A 30 -7.06 3.30 17.52
N ARG A 31 -6.97 4.14 18.56
CA ARG A 31 -6.14 3.85 19.73
C ARG A 31 -6.54 2.59 20.47
N ARG A 32 -7.86 2.37 20.65
CA ARG A 32 -8.40 1.15 21.28
C ARG A 32 -8.18 -0.06 20.37
N GLY A 33 -8.42 0.11 19.07
CA GLY A 33 -8.14 -0.93 18.08
C GLY A 33 -6.68 -1.39 18.10
N ASN A 34 -5.74 -0.46 18.14
CA ASN A 34 -4.32 -0.79 18.26
C ASN A 34 -3.99 -1.52 19.57
N LEU A 35 -4.60 -1.11 20.69
CA LEU A 35 -4.41 -1.80 21.98
C LEU A 35 -4.94 -3.23 21.91
N TYR A 36 -6.11 -3.48 21.31
CA TYR A 36 -6.64 -4.82 21.12
C TYR A 36 -5.70 -5.69 20.26
N GLY A 37 -5.12 -5.11 19.20
CA GLY A 37 -4.14 -5.80 18.36
C GLY A 37 -2.87 -6.18 19.14
N MET A 38 -2.34 -5.27 19.95
CA MET A 38 -1.18 -5.56 20.82
C MET A 38 -1.46 -6.66 21.84
N ILE A 39 -2.61 -6.62 22.50
CA ILE A 39 -3.00 -7.64 23.49
C ILE A 39 -3.22 -8.98 22.77
N GLY A 40 -3.92 -8.99 21.63
CA GLY A 40 -4.16 -10.18 20.81
C GLY A 40 -2.86 -10.84 20.35
N MET A 41 -1.89 -10.04 19.86
CA MET A 41 -0.58 -10.54 19.45
C MET A 41 0.20 -11.12 20.64
N SER A 42 0.23 -10.40 21.76
CA SER A 42 0.91 -10.89 22.97
C SER A 42 0.32 -12.21 23.45
N LEU A 43 -1.01 -12.31 23.47
CA LEU A 43 -1.72 -13.54 23.84
C LEU A 43 -1.39 -14.69 22.88
N ALA A 44 -1.40 -14.44 21.57
CA ALA A 44 -1.08 -15.44 20.55
C ALA A 44 0.36 -15.95 20.67
N VAL A 45 1.34 -15.05 20.84
CA VAL A 45 2.76 -15.40 21.00
C VAL A 45 2.98 -16.21 22.27
N LEU A 46 2.42 -15.77 23.40
CA LEU A 46 2.53 -16.50 24.67
C LEU A 46 1.84 -17.87 24.57
N ALA A 47 0.65 -17.95 23.99
CA ALA A 47 -0.04 -19.23 23.79
C ALA A 47 0.75 -20.21 22.91
N THR A 48 1.48 -19.69 21.92
CA THR A 48 2.36 -20.50 21.05
C THR A 48 3.60 -20.97 21.80
N ILE A 49 4.31 -20.07 22.49
CA ILE A 49 5.54 -20.41 23.23
C ILE A 49 5.28 -21.45 24.31
N PHE A 50 4.18 -21.30 25.05
CA PHE A 50 3.78 -22.25 26.10
C PHE A 50 2.86 -23.36 25.61
N GLY A 51 2.63 -23.43 24.30
CA GLY A 51 1.80 -24.43 23.64
C GLY A 51 2.40 -25.83 23.71
N PRO A 52 1.60 -26.88 23.48
CA PRO A 52 2.04 -28.28 23.59
C PRO A 52 3.03 -28.69 22.48
N GLN A 53 3.13 -27.91 21.42
CA GLN A 53 3.99 -28.21 20.26
C GLN A 53 5.43 -27.70 20.44
N VAL A 54 5.69 -26.82 21.42
CA VAL A 54 7.01 -26.26 21.68
C VAL A 54 7.73 -27.09 22.73
N THR A 55 8.88 -27.65 22.37
CA THR A 55 9.75 -28.37 23.31
C THR A 55 10.56 -27.41 24.19
N ALA A 56 10.95 -27.86 25.38
CA ALA A 56 11.77 -27.04 26.28
C ALA A 56 13.11 -26.62 25.64
N GLU A 57 13.66 -27.45 24.75
CA GLU A 57 14.89 -27.17 24.02
C GLU A 57 14.74 -26.09 22.95
N GLY A 58 13.53 -25.94 22.38
CA GLY A 58 13.21 -24.91 21.41
C GLY A 58 13.00 -23.52 21.99
N ILE A 59 12.67 -23.39 23.28
CA ILE A 59 12.36 -22.10 23.92
C ILE A 59 13.50 -21.08 23.81
N PRO A 60 14.78 -21.41 24.11
CA PRO A 60 15.87 -20.45 23.97
C PRO A 60 16.05 -19.93 22.54
N MET A 61 15.82 -20.79 21.54
CA MET A 61 15.91 -20.43 20.13
C MET A 61 14.81 -19.45 19.73
N ILE A 62 13.57 -19.72 20.16
CA ILE A 62 12.41 -18.83 19.94
C ILE A 62 12.64 -17.48 20.61
N VAL A 63 13.01 -17.47 21.89
CA VAL A 63 13.26 -16.24 22.65
C VAL A 63 14.39 -15.42 22.02
N GLY A 64 15.50 -16.09 21.65
CA GLY A 64 16.62 -15.43 20.97
C GLY A 64 16.21 -14.79 19.64
N SER A 65 15.47 -15.51 18.80
CA SER A 65 15.00 -15.01 17.50
C SER A 65 14.01 -13.85 17.67
N VAL A 66 13.07 -13.95 18.62
CA VAL A 66 12.10 -12.88 18.92
C VAL A 66 12.80 -11.64 19.44
N LEU A 67 13.82 -11.77 20.31
CA LEU A 67 14.59 -10.63 20.83
C LEU A 67 15.34 -9.91 19.70
N VAL A 68 16.01 -10.65 18.82
CA VAL A 68 16.72 -10.05 17.68
C VAL A 68 15.73 -9.33 16.74
N GLY A 69 14.64 -9.98 16.40
CA GLY A 69 13.59 -9.38 15.57
C GLY A 69 12.96 -8.14 16.22
N ALA A 70 12.69 -8.19 17.52
CA ALA A 70 12.12 -7.07 18.27
C ALA A 70 13.07 -5.87 18.33
N LEU A 71 14.37 -6.08 18.52
CA LEU A 71 15.37 -5.00 18.51
C LEU A 71 15.46 -4.33 17.14
N ILE A 72 15.51 -5.11 16.07
CA ILE A 72 15.54 -4.59 14.70
C ILE A 72 14.25 -3.83 14.40
N GLY A 73 13.10 -4.43 14.73
CA GLY A 73 11.78 -3.83 14.50
C GLY A 73 11.57 -2.52 15.27
N LEU A 74 11.97 -2.49 16.54
CA LEU A 74 11.88 -1.30 17.38
C LEU A 74 12.79 -0.17 16.86
N TYR A 75 14.00 -0.51 16.43
CA TYR A 75 14.91 0.45 15.82
C TYR A 75 14.31 1.05 14.53
N ALA A 76 13.80 0.19 13.64
CA ALA A 76 13.16 0.62 12.41
C ALA A 76 11.93 1.50 12.67
N ALA A 77 11.04 1.08 13.59
CA ALA A 77 9.82 1.81 13.93
C ALA A 77 10.09 3.21 14.52
N ARG A 78 11.22 3.37 15.23
CA ARG A 78 11.62 4.68 15.80
C ARG A 78 12.27 5.62 14.79
N LYS A 79 12.88 5.07 13.74
CA LYS A 79 13.65 5.87 12.74
C LYS A 79 12.87 6.19 11.48
N VAL A 80 11.87 5.40 11.16
CA VAL A 80 11.11 5.57 9.92
C VAL A 80 10.32 6.86 9.95
N GLN A 81 10.42 7.62 8.87
CA GLN A 81 9.59 8.79 8.62
C GLN A 81 8.29 8.37 7.95
N MET A 82 7.21 9.18 8.07
CA MET A 82 5.91 8.87 7.45
C MET A 82 6.00 8.73 5.93
N THR A 83 6.90 9.47 5.28
CA THR A 83 7.19 9.33 3.85
C THR A 83 7.79 7.99 3.47
N GLN A 84 8.47 7.31 4.40
CA GLN A 84 9.11 6.01 4.20
C GLN A 84 8.23 4.82 4.63
N MET A 85 7.03 5.09 5.17
CA MET A 85 6.11 4.03 5.59
C MET A 85 5.78 3.02 4.49
N PRO A 86 5.51 3.43 3.22
CA PRO A 86 5.25 2.47 2.15
C PRO A 86 6.42 1.50 1.90
N GLU A 87 7.65 2.01 2.00
CA GLU A 87 8.86 1.21 1.85
C GLU A 87 8.99 0.20 2.98
N LEU A 88 8.80 0.64 4.22
CA LEU A 88 8.87 -0.23 5.40
C LEU A 88 7.79 -1.32 5.33
N VAL A 89 6.56 -0.96 4.96
CA VAL A 89 5.44 -1.91 4.80
C VAL A 89 5.79 -2.97 3.75
N ALA A 90 6.32 -2.58 2.59
CA ALA A 90 6.77 -3.54 1.58
C ALA A 90 7.89 -4.46 2.10
N LEU A 91 8.86 -3.92 2.84
CA LEU A 91 9.92 -4.71 3.46
C LEU A 91 9.38 -5.71 4.49
N MET A 92 8.39 -5.31 5.30
CA MET A 92 7.74 -6.21 6.26
C MET A 92 7.01 -7.35 5.55
N HIS A 93 6.29 -7.08 4.46
CA HIS A 93 5.66 -8.13 3.66
C HIS A 93 6.69 -9.11 3.06
N SER A 94 7.88 -8.64 2.70
CA SER A 94 8.95 -9.54 2.25
C SER A 94 9.39 -10.50 3.36
N MET A 95 9.52 -10.01 4.59
CA MET A 95 9.88 -10.88 5.72
C MET A 95 8.82 -11.95 6.01
N VAL A 96 7.53 -11.60 5.91
CA VAL A 96 6.42 -12.56 6.05
C VAL A 96 6.48 -13.63 4.95
N GLY A 97 6.68 -13.23 3.69
CA GLY A 97 6.83 -14.16 2.57
C GLY A 97 8.03 -15.11 2.75
N MET A 98 9.16 -14.56 3.17
CA MET A 98 10.36 -15.36 3.48
C MET A 98 10.10 -16.35 4.62
N ALA A 99 9.44 -15.91 5.70
CA ALA A 99 9.10 -16.78 6.83
C ALA A 99 8.21 -17.95 6.39
N ALA A 100 7.18 -17.69 5.58
CA ALA A 100 6.30 -18.73 5.06
C ALA A 100 7.06 -19.77 4.20
N ALA A 101 7.96 -19.31 3.33
CA ALA A 101 8.78 -20.21 2.53
C ALA A 101 9.72 -21.05 3.40
N LEU A 102 10.41 -20.43 4.36
CA LEU A 102 11.33 -21.15 5.26
C LEU A 102 10.61 -22.13 6.17
N VAL A 103 9.42 -21.79 6.69
CA VAL A 103 8.59 -22.73 7.45
C VAL A 103 8.18 -23.92 6.58
N GLY A 104 7.79 -23.68 5.32
CA GLY A 104 7.48 -24.76 4.40
C GLY A 104 8.65 -25.72 4.18
N TYR A 105 9.87 -25.19 3.97
CA TYR A 105 11.08 -26.03 3.88
C TYR A 105 11.37 -26.75 5.19
N ALA A 106 11.26 -26.08 6.32
CA ALA A 106 11.50 -26.70 7.63
C ALA A 106 10.52 -27.86 7.88
N THR A 107 9.22 -27.64 7.58
CA THR A 107 8.19 -28.69 7.71
C THR A 107 8.43 -29.85 6.76
N TYR A 108 8.92 -29.59 5.54
CA TYR A 108 9.20 -30.65 4.56
C TYR A 108 10.39 -31.54 4.98
N VAL A 109 11.42 -30.95 5.58
CA VAL A 109 12.63 -31.69 6.02
C VAL A 109 12.42 -32.37 7.38
N ASP A 110 11.43 -31.96 8.17
CA ASP A 110 11.15 -32.53 9.48
C ASP A 110 10.54 -33.94 9.35
N PRO A 111 11.25 -35.00 9.76
CA PRO A 111 10.72 -36.35 9.68
C PRO A 111 9.51 -36.62 10.58
N GLU A 112 9.30 -35.82 11.62
CA GLU A 112 8.16 -35.96 12.52
C GLU A 112 6.88 -35.30 11.96
N ALA A 113 7.00 -34.29 11.08
CA ALA A 113 5.88 -33.54 10.55
C ALA A 113 4.90 -34.40 9.70
N SER A 114 5.40 -35.44 9.01
CA SER A 114 4.61 -36.33 8.16
C SER A 114 4.47 -37.76 8.70
N LYS A 115 5.08 -38.08 9.84
CA LYS A 115 5.22 -39.46 10.37
C LYS A 115 3.89 -40.21 10.56
N ASN A 116 2.82 -39.51 10.89
CA ASN A 116 1.50 -40.09 11.17
C ASN A 116 0.48 -39.82 10.04
N LEU A 117 0.94 -39.29 8.90
CA LEU A 117 0.08 -38.97 7.78
C LEU A 117 0.17 -40.06 6.71
N GLU A 118 -0.95 -40.68 6.35
CA GLU A 118 -1.02 -41.71 5.30
C GLU A 118 -2.06 -41.32 4.24
N GLY A 119 -1.85 -41.80 3.03
CA GLY A 119 -2.79 -41.67 1.91
C GLY A 119 -3.13 -40.22 1.57
N ALA A 120 -4.42 -39.87 1.61
CA ALA A 120 -4.90 -38.54 1.24
C ALA A 120 -4.40 -37.43 2.18
N ALA A 121 -4.24 -37.71 3.47
CA ALA A 121 -3.74 -36.72 4.43
C ALA A 121 -2.28 -36.31 4.14
N HIS A 122 -1.44 -37.28 3.78
CA HIS A 122 -0.06 -37.01 3.36
C HIS A 122 -0.03 -36.17 2.08
N ALA A 123 -0.85 -36.51 1.08
CA ALA A 123 -0.94 -35.76 -0.16
C ALA A 123 -1.41 -34.31 0.06
N ILE A 124 -2.43 -34.10 0.92
CA ILE A 124 -2.92 -32.77 1.27
C ILE A 124 -1.78 -31.95 1.93
N HIS A 125 -1.10 -32.53 2.93
CA HIS A 125 -0.04 -31.85 3.65
C HIS A 125 1.15 -31.49 2.72
N ALA A 126 1.54 -32.38 1.83
CA ALA A 126 2.55 -32.08 0.81
C ALA A 126 2.10 -30.93 -0.13
N GLY A 127 0.82 -30.93 -0.52
CA GLY A 127 0.22 -29.83 -1.29
C GLY A 127 0.24 -28.49 -0.55
N GLU A 128 -0.05 -28.48 0.74
CA GLU A 128 0.01 -27.29 1.60
C GLU A 128 1.42 -26.72 1.67
N ILE A 129 2.43 -27.58 1.85
CA ILE A 129 3.85 -27.20 1.85
C ILE A 129 4.22 -26.57 0.50
N TYR A 130 3.90 -27.24 -0.61
CA TYR A 130 4.25 -26.77 -1.94
C TYR A 130 3.63 -25.40 -2.26
N ILE A 131 2.34 -25.25 -2.02
CA ILE A 131 1.60 -23.99 -2.24
C ILE A 131 2.09 -22.91 -1.28
N GLY A 132 2.34 -23.23 -0.01
CA GLY A 132 2.83 -22.30 0.99
C GLY A 132 4.20 -21.73 0.63
N ILE A 133 5.14 -22.56 0.17
CA ILE A 133 6.44 -22.12 -0.32
C ILE A 133 6.29 -21.24 -1.56
N PHE A 134 5.43 -21.64 -2.51
CA PHE A 134 5.17 -20.85 -3.72
C PHE A 134 4.66 -19.44 -3.39
N ILE A 135 3.60 -19.33 -2.60
CA ILE A 135 3.03 -18.03 -2.20
C ILE A 135 4.07 -17.23 -1.41
N GLY A 136 4.79 -17.86 -0.48
CA GLY A 136 5.83 -17.22 0.30
C GLY A 136 6.96 -16.65 -0.56
N ALA A 137 7.46 -17.41 -1.51
CA ALA A 137 8.55 -17.01 -2.41
C ALA A 137 8.12 -15.87 -3.35
N VAL A 138 6.92 -15.93 -3.94
CA VAL A 138 6.35 -14.84 -4.75
C VAL A 138 6.19 -13.57 -3.92
N THR A 139 5.65 -13.70 -2.71
CA THR A 139 5.45 -12.56 -1.79
C THR A 139 6.80 -11.93 -1.41
N PHE A 140 7.79 -12.74 -1.07
CA PHE A 140 9.12 -12.27 -0.70
C PHE A 140 9.75 -11.45 -1.83
N SER A 141 9.89 -12.04 -2.99
CA SER A 141 10.60 -11.41 -4.12
C SER A 141 9.84 -10.22 -4.69
N GLY A 142 8.51 -10.32 -4.80
CA GLY A 142 7.65 -9.21 -5.23
C GLY A 142 7.72 -8.02 -4.28
N SER A 143 7.74 -8.28 -2.97
CA SER A 143 7.85 -7.23 -1.95
C SER A 143 9.22 -6.55 -1.94
N VAL A 144 10.31 -7.30 -2.19
CA VAL A 144 11.65 -6.72 -2.35
C VAL A 144 11.71 -5.82 -3.59
N ALA A 145 11.11 -6.24 -4.70
CA ALA A 145 11.01 -5.41 -5.91
C ALA A 145 10.19 -4.14 -5.66
N ALA A 146 9.06 -4.25 -4.95
CA ALA A 146 8.22 -3.11 -4.56
C ALA A 146 8.99 -2.14 -3.64
N PHE A 147 9.70 -2.65 -2.63
CA PHE A 147 10.58 -1.85 -1.80
C PHE A 147 11.61 -1.07 -2.64
N GLY A 148 12.26 -1.73 -3.61
CA GLY A 148 13.21 -1.09 -4.50
C GLY A 148 12.62 0.06 -5.32
N LYS A 149 11.38 -0.10 -5.81
CA LYS A 149 10.66 0.95 -6.55
C LYS A 149 10.20 2.09 -5.64
N LEU A 150 9.61 1.77 -4.49
CA LEU A 150 9.12 2.77 -3.54
C LEU A 150 10.24 3.63 -2.95
N SER A 151 11.40 3.03 -2.67
CA SER A 151 12.58 3.73 -2.18
C SER A 151 13.35 4.50 -3.27
N GLY A 152 12.90 4.43 -4.52
CA GLY A 152 13.56 5.10 -5.65
C GLY A 152 14.90 4.48 -6.08
N ARG A 153 15.28 3.31 -5.51
CA ARG A 153 16.48 2.56 -5.91
C ARG A 153 16.32 1.90 -7.27
N ILE A 154 15.08 1.56 -7.62
CA ILE A 154 14.68 1.05 -8.93
C ILE A 154 13.75 2.09 -9.56
N GLY A 155 13.91 2.36 -10.85
CA GLY A 155 13.05 3.31 -11.57
C GLY A 155 11.57 2.93 -11.51
N GLY A 156 10.67 3.92 -11.43
CA GLY A 156 9.22 3.73 -11.39
C GLY A 156 8.59 3.30 -12.71
N SER A 157 9.33 3.36 -13.83
CA SER A 157 8.82 2.93 -15.13
C SER A 157 8.55 1.42 -15.15
N PRO A 158 7.45 0.97 -15.80
CA PRO A 158 7.18 -0.46 -15.94
C PRO A 158 8.19 -1.14 -16.86
N LEU A 159 8.76 -2.25 -16.41
CA LEU A 159 9.63 -3.12 -17.22
C LEU A 159 8.78 -4.16 -17.91
N LEU A 160 8.48 -3.93 -19.20
CA LEU A 160 7.67 -4.83 -20.01
C LEU A 160 8.56 -5.76 -20.82
N LEU A 161 8.66 -7.02 -20.41
CA LEU A 161 9.37 -8.03 -21.18
C LEU A 161 8.57 -8.43 -22.42
N PRO A 162 9.23 -8.70 -23.57
CA PRO A 162 8.54 -9.25 -24.74
C PRO A 162 7.92 -10.62 -24.40
N ALA A 163 6.74 -10.88 -24.93
CA ALA A 163 5.99 -12.12 -24.69
C ALA A 163 5.71 -12.44 -23.19
N ARG A 164 5.64 -11.42 -22.32
CA ARG A 164 5.47 -11.54 -20.86
C ARG A 164 4.32 -12.49 -20.44
N HIS A 165 3.21 -12.48 -21.17
CA HIS A 165 2.06 -13.32 -20.86
C HIS A 165 2.35 -14.80 -21.11
N TRP A 166 3.09 -15.08 -22.20
CA TRP A 166 3.56 -16.44 -22.48
C TRP A 166 4.59 -16.91 -21.45
N LEU A 167 5.49 -16.02 -21.02
CA LEU A 167 6.45 -16.34 -19.94
C LEU A 167 5.72 -16.67 -18.64
N ASN A 168 4.72 -15.91 -18.27
CA ASN A 168 3.90 -16.16 -17.07
C ASN A 168 3.15 -17.49 -17.19
N LEU A 169 2.56 -17.77 -18.35
CA LEU A 169 1.84 -19.02 -18.59
C LEU A 169 2.78 -20.23 -18.53
N VAL A 170 3.93 -20.16 -19.20
CA VAL A 170 4.95 -21.23 -19.17
C VAL A 170 5.47 -21.43 -17.74
N GLY A 171 5.73 -20.34 -17.00
CA GLY A 171 6.12 -20.42 -15.60
C GLY A 171 5.07 -21.11 -14.74
N LEU A 172 3.80 -20.78 -14.92
CA LEU A 172 2.69 -21.41 -14.19
C LEU A 172 2.56 -22.90 -14.54
N ILE A 173 2.64 -23.26 -15.83
CA ILE A 173 2.63 -24.66 -16.26
C ILE A 173 3.81 -25.41 -15.65
N ALA A 174 5.00 -24.82 -15.63
CA ALA A 174 6.18 -25.43 -15.00
C ALA A 174 5.97 -25.66 -13.49
N VAL A 175 5.38 -24.69 -12.78
CA VAL A 175 5.03 -24.83 -11.35
C VAL A 175 4.08 -26.01 -11.14
N VAL A 176 3.05 -26.16 -11.97
CA VAL A 176 2.12 -27.30 -11.89
C VAL A 176 2.83 -28.63 -12.19
N TYR A 177 3.70 -28.66 -13.19
CA TYR A 177 4.49 -29.83 -13.55
C TYR A 177 5.42 -30.26 -12.40
N PHE A 178 6.22 -29.36 -11.85
CA PHE A 178 7.07 -29.64 -10.71
C PHE A 178 6.30 -29.96 -9.43
N GLY A 179 5.08 -29.43 -9.27
CA GLY A 179 4.16 -29.81 -8.21
C GLY A 179 3.76 -31.29 -8.30
N ARG A 180 3.48 -31.77 -9.51
CA ARG A 180 3.21 -33.20 -9.74
C ARG A 180 4.44 -34.06 -9.42
N GLU A 181 5.62 -33.66 -9.87
CA GLU A 181 6.88 -34.40 -9.57
C GLU A 181 7.15 -34.42 -8.06
N PHE A 182 6.93 -33.29 -7.36
CA PHE A 182 7.06 -33.19 -5.92
C PHE A 182 6.09 -34.13 -5.18
N MET A 183 4.82 -34.18 -5.61
CA MET A 183 3.81 -35.05 -5.02
C MET A 183 4.08 -36.55 -5.23
N ASN A 184 4.82 -36.91 -6.29
CA ASN A 184 5.17 -38.28 -6.60
C ASN A 184 6.52 -38.72 -5.99
N ALA A 185 7.27 -37.80 -5.38
CA ALA A 185 8.56 -38.11 -4.77
C ALA A 185 8.40 -39.12 -3.61
N GLN A 186 9.25 -40.11 -3.58
CA GLN A 186 9.20 -41.17 -2.54
C GLN A 186 10.13 -40.83 -1.36
N THR A 187 11.11 -39.98 -1.58
CA THR A 187 12.07 -39.53 -0.56
C THR A 187 12.13 -38.01 -0.48
N VAL A 188 12.56 -37.48 0.68
CA VAL A 188 12.76 -36.04 0.87
C VAL A 188 13.78 -35.51 -0.13
N GLU A 189 14.85 -36.25 -0.43
CA GLU A 189 15.87 -35.83 -1.38
C GLU A 189 15.34 -35.70 -2.80
N GLU A 190 14.51 -36.64 -3.25
CA GLU A 190 13.87 -36.58 -4.57
C GLU A 190 12.92 -35.38 -4.68
N GLY A 191 12.16 -35.09 -3.65
CA GLY A 191 11.22 -33.98 -3.66
C GLY A 191 11.88 -32.58 -3.51
N MET A 192 13.09 -32.52 -2.97
CA MET A 192 13.82 -31.24 -2.84
C MET A 192 14.16 -30.60 -4.19
N VAL A 193 14.48 -31.40 -5.21
CA VAL A 193 14.83 -30.86 -6.54
C VAL A 193 13.66 -30.12 -7.18
N PRO A 194 12.47 -30.72 -7.37
CA PRO A 194 11.32 -30.00 -7.92
C PRO A 194 10.89 -28.81 -7.04
N LEU A 195 11.05 -28.92 -5.72
CA LEU A 195 10.74 -27.85 -4.77
C LEU A 195 11.66 -26.64 -4.95
N PHE A 196 12.99 -26.85 -5.10
CA PHE A 196 13.93 -25.77 -5.38
C PHE A 196 13.69 -25.11 -6.75
N ILE A 197 13.39 -25.91 -7.78
CA ILE A 197 13.10 -25.38 -9.11
C ILE A 197 11.83 -24.51 -9.05
N MET A 198 10.79 -25.01 -8.41
CA MET A 198 9.56 -24.24 -8.21
C MET A 198 9.83 -22.95 -7.46
N THR A 199 10.61 -22.97 -6.39
CA THR A 199 10.96 -21.78 -5.61
C THR A 199 11.71 -20.76 -6.46
N ALA A 200 12.66 -21.20 -7.29
CA ALA A 200 13.36 -20.31 -8.22
C ALA A 200 12.40 -19.65 -9.22
N ILE A 201 11.48 -20.43 -9.79
CA ILE A 201 10.43 -19.92 -10.69
C ILE A 201 9.55 -18.91 -9.94
N ALA A 202 9.12 -19.22 -8.71
CA ALA A 202 8.29 -18.35 -7.88
C ALA A 202 8.98 -17.01 -7.56
N LEU A 203 10.28 -17.02 -7.23
CA LEU A 203 11.08 -15.83 -7.01
C LEU A 203 11.17 -14.96 -8.27
N LEU A 204 11.43 -15.54 -9.41
CA LEU A 204 11.47 -14.82 -10.70
C LEU A 204 10.09 -14.26 -11.06
N PHE A 205 9.04 -15.03 -10.81
CA PHE A 205 7.66 -14.62 -11.06
C PHE A 205 7.26 -13.41 -10.20
N GLY A 206 7.58 -13.41 -8.91
CA GLY A 206 7.29 -12.28 -8.02
C GLY A 206 8.00 -11.00 -8.45
N ILE A 207 9.29 -11.08 -8.81
CA ILE A 207 10.03 -9.93 -9.36
C ILE A 207 9.38 -9.45 -10.65
N HIS A 208 9.12 -10.35 -11.59
CA HIS A 208 8.56 -10.00 -12.90
C HIS A 208 7.21 -9.29 -12.79
N MET A 209 6.31 -9.82 -11.96
CA MET A 209 4.98 -9.25 -11.75
C MET A 209 5.05 -7.80 -11.27
N VAL A 210 5.84 -7.52 -10.24
CA VAL A 210 5.96 -6.18 -9.66
C VAL A 210 6.76 -5.24 -10.56
N MET A 211 7.77 -5.73 -11.25
CA MET A 211 8.54 -4.91 -12.19
C MET A 211 7.72 -4.45 -13.39
N ALA A 212 6.73 -5.22 -13.82
CA ALA A 212 5.83 -4.87 -14.91
C ALA A 212 4.80 -3.78 -14.56
N ILE A 213 4.62 -3.47 -13.28
CA ILE A 213 3.65 -2.46 -12.80
C ILE A 213 4.34 -1.10 -12.69
N GLY A 214 3.68 -0.05 -13.18
CA GLY A 214 4.16 1.32 -13.09
C GLY A 214 4.15 1.88 -11.67
N GLY A 215 4.95 2.91 -11.44
CA GLY A 215 5.02 3.55 -10.14
C GLY A 215 3.70 4.20 -9.70
N ALA A 216 2.91 4.72 -10.62
CA ALA A 216 1.60 5.30 -10.33
C ALA A 216 0.64 4.27 -9.68
N ASP A 217 0.79 2.99 -10.04
CA ASP A 217 -0.04 1.90 -9.54
C ASP A 217 0.54 1.25 -8.25
N MET A 218 1.65 1.78 -7.71
CA MET A 218 2.30 1.23 -6.50
C MET A 218 1.39 1.16 -5.26
N PRO A 219 0.47 2.10 -5.00
CA PRO A 219 -0.47 1.95 -3.88
C PRO A 219 -1.29 0.66 -3.96
N VAL A 220 -1.76 0.28 -5.16
CA VAL A 220 -2.46 -1.00 -5.39
C VAL A 220 -1.53 -2.18 -5.14
N VAL A 221 -0.27 -2.10 -5.61
CA VAL A 221 0.73 -3.16 -5.39
C VAL A 221 0.98 -3.41 -3.91
N VAL A 222 1.13 -2.37 -3.10
CA VAL A 222 1.31 -2.50 -1.65
C VAL A 222 0.12 -3.22 -1.01
N SER A 223 -1.10 -2.87 -1.42
CA SER A 223 -2.32 -3.55 -0.95
C SER A 223 -2.39 -5.02 -1.40
N MET A 224 -2.00 -5.32 -2.65
CA MET A 224 -1.91 -6.70 -3.14
C MET A 224 -0.87 -7.54 -2.39
N LEU A 225 0.30 -6.97 -2.09
CA LEU A 225 1.33 -7.64 -1.31
C LEU A 225 0.85 -7.92 0.12
N ASN A 226 0.03 -7.03 0.71
CA ASN A 226 -0.66 -7.30 1.96
C ASN A 226 -1.59 -8.52 1.83
N SER A 227 -2.35 -8.61 0.74
CA SER A 227 -3.18 -9.79 0.46
C SER A 227 -2.35 -11.06 0.34
N TYR A 228 -1.24 -11.03 -0.42
CA TYR A 228 -0.37 -12.20 -0.60
C TYR A 228 0.28 -12.63 0.72
N SER A 229 0.72 -11.70 1.56
CA SER A 229 1.24 -12.03 2.89
C SER A 229 0.18 -12.63 3.81
N GLY A 230 -1.08 -12.20 3.70
CA GLY A 230 -2.21 -12.83 4.38
C GLY A 230 -2.41 -14.28 3.93
N TRP A 231 -2.43 -14.53 2.62
CA TRP A 231 -2.54 -15.90 2.09
C TRP A 231 -1.33 -16.76 2.43
N ALA A 232 -0.11 -16.17 2.47
CA ALA A 232 1.08 -16.87 2.93
C ALA A 232 0.96 -17.29 4.41
N ALA A 233 0.42 -16.41 5.26
CA ALA A 233 0.16 -16.73 6.66
C ALA A 233 -0.91 -17.83 6.82
N ALA A 234 -1.99 -17.80 6.02
CA ALA A 234 -3.01 -18.85 6.02
C ALA A 234 -2.42 -20.21 5.59
N ALA A 235 -1.63 -20.23 4.51
CA ALA A 235 -0.94 -21.43 4.06
C ALA A 235 0.02 -21.99 5.14
N THR A 236 0.75 -21.11 5.82
CA THR A 236 1.58 -21.50 6.97
C THR A 236 0.72 -22.08 8.10
N GLY A 237 -0.46 -21.51 8.33
CA GLY A 237 -1.42 -22.03 9.31
C GLY A 237 -1.87 -23.46 9.00
N PHE A 238 -2.15 -23.77 7.73
CA PHE A 238 -2.47 -25.14 7.30
C PHE A 238 -1.27 -26.09 7.53
N MET A 239 -0.08 -25.74 7.08
CA MET A 239 1.13 -26.53 7.29
C MET A 239 1.41 -26.84 8.77
N LEU A 240 1.15 -25.89 9.65
CA LEU A 240 1.39 -26.01 11.09
C LEU A 240 0.17 -26.45 11.90
N SER A 241 -0.96 -26.73 11.25
CA SER A 241 -2.24 -27.01 11.90
C SER A 241 -2.60 -25.95 12.96
N ASN A 242 -2.42 -24.68 12.62
CA ASN A 242 -2.65 -23.54 13.51
C ASN A 242 -3.85 -22.72 13.05
N ASP A 243 -5.00 -22.94 13.71
CA ASP A 243 -6.28 -22.30 13.37
C ASP A 243 -6.21 -20.76 13.43
N LEU A 244 -5.43 -20.20 14.36
CA LEU A 244 -5.26 -18.74 14.46
C LEU A 244 -4.63 -18.17 13.18
N LEU A 245 -3.56 -18.78 12.69
CA LEU A 245 -2.89 -18.32 11.46
C LEU A 245 -3.80 -18.48 10.23
N ILE A 246 -4.60 -19.57 10.18
CA ILE A 246 -5.55 -19.78 9.09
C ILE A 246 -6.58 -18.65 9.07
N VAL A 247 -7.23 -18.38 10.19
CA VAL A 247 -8.31 -17.39 10.28
C VAL A 247 -7.79 -15.98 10.04
N ILE A 248 -6.71 -15.59 10.71
CA ILE A 248 -6.14 -14.25 10.57
C ILE A 248 -5.53 -14.06 9.18
N GLY A 249 -4.84 -15.08 8.68
CA GLY A 249 -4.30 -15.04 7.32
C GLY A 249 -5.39 -14.87 6.26
N ALA A 250 -6.50 -15.57 6.38
CA ALA A 250 -7.66 -15.44 5.48
C ALA A 250 -8.31 -14.05 5.59
N LEU A 251 -8.45 -13.50 6.80
CA LEU A 251 -8.98 -12.15 7.01
C LEU A 251 -8.09 -11.08 6.37
N VAL A 252 -6.78 -11.14 6.61
CA VAL A 252 -5.82 -10.18 6.05
C VAL A 252 -5.73 -10.34 4.53
N GLY A 253 -5.70 -11.58 4.03
CA GLY A 253 -5.67 -11.87 2.61
C GLY A 253 -6.90 -11.32 1.88
N SER A 254 -8.08 -11.56 2.43
CA SER A 254 -9.34 -11.07 1.87
C SER A 254 -9.46 -9.55 1.94
N SER A 255 -9.11 -8.94 3.08
CA SER A 255 -9.16 -7.47 3.23
C SER A 255 -8.21 -6.76 2.28
N GLY A 256 -6.99 -7.28 2.10
CA GLY A 256 -6.03 -6.76 1.13
C GLY A 256 -6.53 -6.88 -0.32
N ALA A 257 -7.18 -7.98 -0.69
CA ALA A 257 -7.78 -8.17 -2.01
C ALA A 257 -8.93 -7.20 -2.26
N ILE A 258 -9.83 -7.02 -1.29
CA ILE A 258 -10.94 -6.06 -1.38
C ILE A 258 -10.41 -4.63 -1.51
N LEU A 259 -9.44 -4.25 -0.69
CA LEU A 259 -8.82 -2.92 -0.76
C LEU A 259 -8.15 -2.69 -2.12
N SER A 260 -7.43 -3.68 -2.65
CA SER A 260 -6.83 -3.59 -3.99
C SER A 260 -7.88 -3.42 -5.08
N TYR A 261 -9.02 -4.11 -4.97
CA TYR A 261 -10.14 -3.96 -5.91
C TYR A 261 -10.73 -2.54 -5.85
N ILE A 262 -10.99 -2.01 -4.65
CA ILE A 262 -11.50 -0.64 -4.46
C ILE A 262 -10.54 0.38 -5.07
N MET A 263 -9.22 0.22 -4.82
CA MET A 263 -8.22 1.12 -5.36
C MET A 263 -8.10 1.03 -6.88
N CYS A 264 -8.21 -0.17 -7.46
CA CYS A 264 -8.24 -0.32 -8.91
C CYS A 264 -9.44 0.43 -9.52
N ASN A 265 -10.62 0.32 -8.90
CA ASN A 265 -11.80 1.07 -9.35
C ASN A 265 -11.57 2.59 -9.23
N ALA A 266 -10.98 3.07 -8.13
CA ALA A 266 -10.64 4.48 -7.93
C ALA A 266 -9.61 5.01 -8.94
N MET A 267 -8.90 4.13 -9.64
CA MET A 267 -7.94 4.47 -10.70
C MET A 267 -8.48 4.17 -12.11
N ASN A 268 -9.74 3.76 -12.22
CA ASN A 268 -10.33 3.24 -13.46
C ASN A 268 -9.48 2.13 -14.12
N ARG A 269 -8.92 1.25 -13.29
CA ARG A 269 -8.11 0.11 -13.74
C ARG A 269 -8.84 -1.20 -13.48
N SER A 270 -8.73 -2.13 -14.41
CA SER A 270 -9.20 -3.49 -14.17
C SER A 270 -8.30 -4.18 -13.13
N PHE A 271 -8.89 -4.71 -12.07
CA PHE A 271 -8.16 -5.46 -11.04
C PHE A 271 -7.35 -6.62 -11.62
N ILE A 272 -7.94 -7.36 -12.59
CA ILE A 272 -7.25 -8.45 -13.28
C ILE A 272 -6.06 -7.93 -14.09
N SER A 273 -6.17 -6.76 -14.72
CA SER A 273 -5.07 -6.19 -15.52
C SER A 273 -3.89 -5.80 -14.65
N VAL A 274 -4.13 -5.32 -13.44
CA VAL A 274 -3.07 -4.97 -12.48
C VAL A 274 -2.40 -6.22 -11.94
N ILE A 275 -3.17 -7.23 -11.49
CA ILE A 275 -2.64 -8.51 -11.00
C ILE A 275 -1.82 -9.23 -12.07
N ALA A 276 -2.29 -9.24 -13.31
CA ALA A 276 -1.60 -9.93 -14.41
C ALA A 276 -0.45 -9.13 -15.04
N GLY A 277 -0.01 -8.04 -14.40
CA GLY A 277 1.08 -7.20 -14.90
C GLY A 277 0.70 -6.43 -16.18
N GLY A 278 -0.56 -5.93 -16.26
CA GLY A 278 -1.03 -5.10 -17.37
C GLY A 278 -1.71 -5.87 -18.49
N PHE A 279 -2.43 -6.96 -18.22
CA PHE A 279 -3.37 -7.57 -19.16
C PHE A 279 -4.41 -6.52 -19.56
N GLY A 280 -4.45 -6.18 -20.84
CA GLY A 280 -5.47 -5.28 -21.40
C GLY A 280 -5.18 -3.79 -21.33
N THR A 281 -4.09 -3.34 -20.75
CA THR A 281 -3.56 -2.06 -21.14
C THR A 281 -2.90 -2.24 -22.52
N THR A 282 -3.62 -1.92 -23.59
CA THR A 282 -2.94 -1.33 -24.72
C THR A 282 -2.18 -0.16 -24.12
N ALA A 283 -0.87 -0.36 -23.89
CA ALA A 283 0.00 0.78 -23.71
C ALA A 283 -0.33 1.67 -24.92
N ALA A 284 -1.02 2.76 -24.69
CA ALA A 284 -0.85 3.88 -25.58
C ALA A 284 0.67 4.00 -25.64
N ALA A 285 1.22 3.68 -26.80
CA ALA A 285 2.65 3.79 -27.01
C ALA A 285 3.01 5.16 -26.45
N PRO A 286 4.05 5.28 -25.60
CA PRO A 286 4.46 6.60 -25.15
C PRO A 286 4.53 7.41 -26.43
N LYS A 287 3.66 8.43 -26.57
CA LYS A 287 3.81 9.40 -27.63
C LYS A 287 5.26 9.78 -27.55
N ALA A 288 6.00 9.49 -28.63
CA ALA A 288 7.40 9.83 -28.70
C ALA A 288 7.51 11.26 -28.17
N ALA A 289 8.49 11.51 -27.32
CA ALA A 289 8.74 12.82 -26.72
C ALA A 289 9.08 13.84 -27.84
N GLY A 290 8.09 14.21 -28.62
CA GLY A 290 8.19 15.03 -29.84
C GLY A 290 6.87 15.59 -30.31
N GLU A 291 5.72 15.06 -29.83
CA GLU A 291 4.39 15.66 -30.08
C GLU A 291 3.74 16.00 -28.73
N ALA A 292 4.43 16.79 -27.91
CA ALA A 292 3.76 17.61 -26.94
C ALA A 292 2.92 18.60 -27.75
N SER A 293 1.59 18.47 -27.72
CA SER A 293 0.73 19.59 -28.08
C SER A 293 1.22 20.76 -27.26
N GLU A 294 1.68 21.82 -27.91
CA GLU A 294 2.11 23.05 -27.21
C GLU A 294 0.99 23.42 -26.22
N PRO A 295 1.34 23.65 -24.95
CA PRO A 295 0.33 24.01 -23.96
C PRO A 295 -0.35 25.30 -24.41
N VAL A 296 -1.63 25.20 -24.75
CA VAL A 296 -2.43 26.36 -25.17
C VAL A 296 -2.89 27.07 -23.90
N GLY A 297 -2.13 28.04 -23.45
CA GLY A 297 -2.49 28.89 -22.33
C GLY A 297 -1.28 29.50 -21.61
N GLU A 298 -1.51 30.63 -20.99
CA GLU A 298 -0.55 31.24 -20.08
C GLU A 298 -0.79 30.76 -18.64
N VAL A 299 0.30 30.47 -17.95
CA VAL A 299 0.25 30.12 -16.53
C VAL A 299 0.18 31.42 -15.71
N SER A 300 -0.76 31.51 -14.80
CA SER A 300 -0.92 32.65 -13.90
C SER A 300 -0.20 32.40 -12.56
N PRO A 301 1.02 32.89 -12.35
CA PRO A 301 1.71 32.75 -11.07
C PRO A 301 1.04 33.62 -9.98
N ILE A 302 1.15 33.17 -8.73
CA ILE A 302 0.69 33.91 -7.55
C ILE A 302 1.78 33.91 -6.48
N LEU A 303 1.85 34.95 -5.67
CA LEU A 303 2.78 35.07 -4.55
C LEU A 303 2.14 34.55 -3.24
N ALA A 304 2.98 34.20 -2.27
CA ALA A 304 2.54 33.72 -0.96
C ALA A 304 1.68 34.74 -0.22
N ALA A 305 1.99 36.05 -0.33
CA ALA A 305 1.21 37.12 0.28
C ALA A 305 -0.22 37.23 -0.32
N GLU A 306 -0.31 37.19 -1.65
CA GLU A 306 -1.59 37.22 -2.36
C GLU A 306 -2.44 35.95 -2.04
N THR A 307 -1.78 34.80 -1.94
CA THR A 307 -2.42 33.54 -1.51
C THR A 307 -3.00 33.71 -0.10
N ALA A 308 -2.28 34.31 0.82
CA ALA A 308 -2.75 34.55 2.18
C ALA A 308 -3.95 35.49 2.22
N GLU A 309 -3.98 36.55 1.41
CA GLU A 309 -5.14 37.43 1.27
C GLU A 309 -6.36 36.69 0.76
N MET A 310 -6.21 35.90 -0.33
CA MET A 310 -7.31 35.11 -0.87
C MET A 310 -7.88 34.12 0.15
N LEU A 311 -7.01 33.46 0.93
CA LEU A 311 -7.43 32.53 1.97
C LEU A 311 -8.14 33.26 3.16
N ARG A 312 -7.71 34.46 3.48
CA ARG A 312 -8.30 35.31 4.55
C ARG A 312 -9.70 35.78 4.21
N ASP A 313 -9.90 36.13 2.92
CA ASP A 313 -11.18 36.68 2.43
C ASP A 313 -12.17 35.58 2.06
N ALA A 314 -11.74 34.35 1.97
CA ALA A 314 -12.57 33.20 1.65
C ALA A 314 -13.49 32.82 2.81
N LYS A 315 -14.70 32.35 2.50
CA LYS A 315 -15.62 31.71 3.45
C LYS A 315 -15.43 30.20 3.48
N ASN A 316 -15.25 29.59 2.31
CA ASN A 316 -15.10 28.16 2.12
C ASN A 316 -13.76 27.86 1.44
N VAL A 317 -12.93 27.06 2.09
CA VAL A 317 -11.63 26.62 1.57
C VAL A 317 -11.57 25.11 1.58
N ILE A 318 -11.15 24.52 0.47
CA ILE A 318 -10.83 23.08 0.37
C ILE A 318 -9.34 22.92 0.13
N ILE A 319 -8.69 22.12 0.97
CA ILE A 319 -7.28 21.75 0.85
C ILE A 319 -7.19 20.34 0.28
N VAL A 320 -6.48 20.20 -0.82
CA VAL A 320 -6.22 18.91 -1.48
C VAL A 320 -4.76 18.51 -1.28
N PRO A 321 -4.45 17.62 -0.32
CA PRO A 321 -3.10 17.21 -0.07
C PRO A 321 -2.67 16.11 -1.03
N GLY A 322 -1.42 16.13 -1.45
CA GLY A 322 -0.79 15.08 -2.25
C GLY A 322 0.57 14.67 -1.71
N TYR A 323 1.21 13.74 -2.39
CA TYR A 323 2.49 13.18 -1.96
C TYR A 323 3.60 14.24 -1.81
N GLY A 324 3.57 15.27 -2.63
CA GLY A 324 4.54 16.38 -2.53
C GLY A 324 4.47 17.13 -1.18
N MET A 325 3.31 17.21 -0.55
CA MET A 325 3.17 17.75 0.81
C MET A 325 3.95 16.89 1.82
N ALA A 326 3.85 15.56 1.69
CA ALA A 326 4.58 14.62 2.53
C ALA A 326 6.11 14.75 2.36
N VAL A 327 6.57 14.81 1.10
CA VAL A 327 8.01 14.95 0.77
C VAL A 327 8.59 16.24 1.32
N ALA A 328 7.84 17.33 1.27
CA ALA A 328 8.22 18.61 1.84
C ALA A 328 8.05 18.68 3.37
N GLN A 329 7.45 17.67 3.99
CA GLN A 329 7.08 17.67 5.42
C GLN A 329 6.27 18.91 5.83
N ALA A 330 5.35 19.32 4.95
CA ALA A 330 4.57 20.55 5.10
C ALA A 330 3.28 20.37 5.90
N GLN A 331 2.92 19.15 6.30
CA GLN A 331 1.66 18.83 6.99
C GLN A 331 1.45 19.63 8.28
N HIS A 332 2.51 19.92 9.02
CA HIS A 332 2.40 20.72 10.25
C HIS A 332 2.09 22.20 9.96
N THR A 333 2.72 22.77 8.92
CA THR A 333 2.43 24.14 8.49
C THR A 333 1.01 24.25 7.93
N VAL A 334 0.54 23.24 7.20
CA VAL A 334 -0.86 23.15 6.73
C VAL A 334 -1.83 23.15 7.90
N PHE A 335 -1.53 22.41 8.96
CA PHE A 335 -2.34 22.41 10.17
C PHE A 335 -2.42 23.80 10.83
N GLU A 336 -1.29 24.49 10.96
CA GLU A 336 -1.26 25.84 11.54
C GLU A 336 -2.05 26.86 10.70
N ILE A 337 -1.96 26.78 9.37
CA ILE A 337 -2.78 27.59 8.45
C ILE A 337 -4.26 27.29 8.66
N THR A 338 -4.62 25.99 8.68
CA THR A 338 -6.00 25.55 8.91
C THR A 338 -6.55 26.08 10.23
N LYS A 339 -5.77 25.99 11.29
CA LYS A 339 -6.15 26.51 12.61
C LYS A 339 -6.42 28.01 12.59
N GLN A 340 -5.52 28.79 11.99
CA GLN A 340 -5.68 30.23 11.89
C GLN A 340 -6.90 30.66 11.05
N LEU A 341 -7.14 29.99 9.94
CA LEU A 341 -8.29 30.26 9.10
C LEU A 341 -9.61 29.95 9.83
N ARG A 342 -9.67 28.81 10.53
CA ARG A 342 -10.84 28.44 11.34
C ARG A 342 -11.08 29.41 12.50
N GLU A 343 -10.03 29.90 13.17
CA GLU A 343 -10.14 30.93 14.21
C GLU A 343 -10.70 32.25 13.67
N LYS A 344 -10.51 32.53 12.38
CA LYS A 344 -11.11 33.69 11.68
C LYS A 344 -12.51 33.41 11.11
N GLY A 345 -13.06 32.22 11.34
CA GLY A 345 -14.40 31.84 10.91
C GLY A 345 -14.47 31.26 9.49
N VAL A 346 -13.34 30.95 8.85
CA VAL A 346 -13.29 30.29 7.53
C VAL A 346 -13.63 28.83 7.69
N ASN A 347 -14.52 28.31 6.87
CA ASN A 347 -14.82 26.87 6.79
C ASN A 347 -13.74 26.16 5.97
N VAL A 348 -12.83 25.47 6.65
CA VAL A 348 -11.71 24.74 6.00
C VAL A 348 -12.00 23.26 6.03
N ARG A 349 -11.90 22.61 4.87
CA ARG A 349 -12.07 21.16 4.70
C ARG A 349 -10.92 20.58 3.91
N PHE A 350 -10.65 19.29 4.09
CA PHE A 350 -9.66 18.55 3.33
C PHE A 350 -10.35 17.55 2.41
N GLY A 351 -9.96 17.52 1.12
CA GLY A 351 -10.42 16.55 0.15
C GLY A 351 -9.34 15.50 -0.11
N ILE A 352 -9.62 14.25 0.24
CA ILE A 352 -8.67 13.15 0.09
C ILE A 352 -9.06 12.29 -1.10
N HIS A 353 -8.12 12.11 -2.01
CA HIS A 353 -8.29 11.16 -3.10
C HIS A 353 -7.86 9.75 -2.63
N PRO A 354 -8.60 8.68 -2.98
CA PRO A 354 -8.31 7.31 -2.52
C PRO A 354 -6.89 6.82 -2.82
N VAL A 355 -6.28 7.29 -3.91
CA VAL A 355 -4.91 6.91 -4.31
C VAL A 355 -3.89 8.03 -4.09
N ALA A 356 -4.23 9.07 -3.30
CA ALA A 356 -3.28 10.11 -2.93
C ALA A 356 -2.14 9.52 -2.08
N GLY A 357 -0.91 9.72 -2.51
CA GLY A 357 0.26 9.18 -1.80
C GLY A 357 0.88 7.95 -2.46
N ARG A 358 1.50 7.10 -1.67
CA ARG A 358 2.18 5.86 -2.11
C ARG A 358 1.68 4.60 -1.41
N MET A 359 0.70 4.72 -0.53
CA MET A 359 0.00 3.62 0.12
C MET A 359 -1.44 4.05 0.41
N PRO A 360 -2.38 3.12 0.63
CA PRO A 360 -3.73 3.43 1.07
C PRO A 360 -3.73 4.26 2.35
N GLY A 361 -4.56 5.32 2.39
CA GLY A 361 -4.69 6.19 3.57
C GLY A 361 -3.47 7.05 3.91
N HIS A 362 -2.49 7.17 3.00
CA HIS A 362 -1.25 7.90 3.27
C HIS A 362 -1.49 9.35 3.70
N MET A 363 -2.41 10.05 3.04
CA MET A 363 -2.73 11.44 3.40
C MET A 363 -3.45 11.52 4.74
N ASN A 364 -4.35 10.59 5.05
CA ASN A 364 -5.06 10.53 6.33
C ASN A 364 -4.08 10.36 7.50
N VAL A 365 -3.06 9.50 7.34
CA VAL A 365 -2.01 9.30 8.36
C VAL A 365 -1.20 10.57 8.57
N LEU A 366 -0.81 11.27 7.49
CA LEU A 366 -0.06 12.53 7.59
C LEU A 366 -0.86 13.65 8.26
N LEU A 367 -2.13 13.78 7.93
CA LEU A 367 -3.01 14.76 8.57
C LEU A 367 -3.23 14.42 10.04
N ALA A 368 -3.33 13.13 10.38
CA ALA A 368 -3.39 12.66 11.77
C ALA A 368 -2.12 12.98 12.56
N GLU A 369 -0.95 12.77 11.96
CA GLU A 369 0.34 13.15 12.55
C GLU A 369 0.40 14.64 12.87
N ALA A 370 -0.08 15.46 11.94
CA ALA A 370 -0.18 16.91 12.11
C ALA A 370 -1.30 17.35 13.07
N LYS A 371 -2.10 16.42 13.60
CA LYS A 371 -3.25 16.69 14.52
C LYS A 371 -4.39 17.46 13.86
N VAL A 372 -4.58 17.33 12.56
CA VAL A 372 -5.75 17.87 11.87
C VAL A 372 -7.00 17.16 12.39
N PRO A 373 -8.06 17.89 12.80
CA PRO A 373 -9.32 17.29 13.24
C PRO A 373 -9.97 16.48 12.12
N TYR A 374 -10.57 15.37 12.47
CA TYR A 374 -11.15 14.44 11.49
C TYR A 374 -12.48 14.88 10.90
N ASP A 375 -13.23 15.65 11.65
CA ASP A 375 -14.50 16.24 11.25
C ASP A 375 -14.40 17.14 10.01
N ILE A 376 -13.18 17.51 9.62
CA ILE A 376 -12.91 18.35 8.44
C ILE A 376 -12.17 17.60 7.33
N VAL A 377 -11.95 16.30 7.46
CA VAL A 377 -11.29 15.45 6.47
C VAL A 377 -12.34 14.58 5.79
N PHE A 378 -12.52 14.77 4.49
CA PHE A 378 -13.55 14.13 3.68
C PHE A 378 -12.92 13.33 2.54
N GLU A 379 -13.56 12.25 2.17
CA GLU A 379 -13.20 11.52 0.97
C GLU A 379 -13.69 12.26 -0.30
N MET A 380 -13.07 11.96 -1.42
CA MET A 380 -13.36 12.62 -2.70
C MET A 380 -14.85 12.59 -3.06
N ASP A 381 -15.52 11.47 -2.87
CA ASP A 381 -16.94 11.27 -3.24
C ASP A 381 -17.89 12.10 -2.36
N GLU A 382 -17.46 12.44 -1.15
CA GLU A 382 -18.24 13.27 -0.24
C GLU A 382 -18.09 14.77 -0.51
N LEU A 383 -17.01 15.17 -1.19
CA LEU A 383 -16.62 16.58 -1.32
C LEU A 383 -16.70 17.12 -2.75
N ASN A 384 -16.72 16.24 -3.75
CA ASN A 384 -16.55 16.66 -5.15
C ASN A 384 -17.69 17.59 -5.64
N ASP A 385 -18.90 17.40 -5.14
CA ASP A 385 -20.06 18.24 -5.47
C ASP A 385 -20.02 19.63 -4.81
N ASP A 386 -19.13 19.84 -3.84
CA ASP A 386 -19.04 21.11 -3.09
C ASP A 386 -18.02 22.09 -3.70
N PHE A 387 -17.24 21.68 -4.69
CA PHE A 387 -16.28 22.60 -5.33
C PHE A 387 -16.91 23.85 -5.95
N PRO A 388 -18.11 23.80 -6.59
CA PRO A 388 -18.75 25.01 -7.11
C PRO A 388 -19.05 26.08 -6.04
N ASP A 389 -19.29 25.66 -4.80
CA ASP A 389 -19.56 26.55 -3.66
C ASP A 389 -18.30 26.90 -2.86
N THR A 390 -17.12 26.53 -3.36
CA THR A 390 -15.82 26.74 -2.73
C THR A 390 -15.17 28.00 -3.28
N ASP A 391 -14.77 28.91 -2.39
CA ASP A 391 -14.09 30.15 -2.81
C ASP A 391 -12.64 29.87 -3.26
N VAL A 392 -11.92 29.08 -2.47
CA VAL A 392 -10.52 28.73 -2.77
C VAL A 392 -10.28 27.24 -2.59
N ALA A 393 -9.82 26.57 -3.64
CA ALA A 393 -9.28 25.22 -3.57
C ALA A 393 -7.76 25.28 -3.66
N ILE A 394 -7.04 24.82 -2.63
CA ILE A 394 -5.58 24.81 -2.63
C ILE A 394 -5.05 23.38 -2.75
N VAL A 395 -4.27 23.13 -3.78
CA VAL A 395 -3.65 21.81 -4.08
C VAL A 395 -2.20 21.83 -3.65
N ILE A 396 -1.83 20.92 -2.75
CA ILE A 396 -0.49 20.90 -2.15
C ILE A 396 0.23 19.60 -2.53
N GLY A 397 1.09 19.67 -3.54
CA GLY A 397 1.93 18.53 -3.93
C GLY A 397 1.16 17.37 -4.59
N ALA A 398 0.05 17.65 -5.24
CA ALA A 398 -0.69 16.73 -6.09
C ALA A 398 -0.66 17.17 -7.56
N ASN A 399 -0.87 16.25 -8.49
CA ASN A 399 -0.94 16.52 -9.92
C ASN A 399 -2.04 15.69 -10.59
N ASP A 400 -1.87 14.38 -10.67
CA ASP A 400 -2.73 13.50 -11.46
C ASP A 400 -4.16 13.41 -10.88
N ILE A 401 -4.31 13.44 -9.58
CA ILE A 401 -5.59 13.36 -8.86
C ILE A 401 -6.48 14.62 -8.98
N VAL A 402 -5.97 15.68 -9.58
CA VAL A 402 -6.68 16.94 -9.88
C VAL A 402 -6.59 17.31 -11.36
N ASN A 403 -6.35 16.33 -12.23
CA ASN A 403 -6.09 16.55 -13.64
C ASN A 403 -7.39 16.40 -14.48
N PRO A 404 -7.90 17.47 -15.12
CA PRO A 404 -9.08 17.40 -15.97
C PRO A 404 -8.93 16.43 -17.16
N ALA A 405 -7.70 16.17 -17.65
CA ALA A 405 -7.48 15.23 -18.73
C ALA A 405 -7.97 13.80 -18.43
N ALA A 406 -8.18 13.47 -17.15
CA ALA A 406 -8.82 12.22 -16.77
C ALA A 406 -10.28 12.12 -17.26
N GLN A 407 -10.98 13.24 -17.39
CA GLN A 407 -12.36 13.32 -17.86
C GLN A 407 -12.45 13.72 -19.33
N ASP A 408 -11.61 14.66 -19.77
CA ASP A 408 -11.73 15.34 -21.05
C ASP A 408 -10.96 14.64 -22.19
N ASP A 409 -9.92 13.86 -21.88
CA ASP A 409 -9.08 13.19 -22.89
C ASP A 409 -9.16 11.65 -22.77
N PRO A 410 -9.95 11.00 -23.67
CA PRO A 410 -10.05 9.53 -23.68
C PRO A 410 -8.73 8.81 -24.01
N THR A 411 -7.74 9.52 -24.57
CA THR A 411 -6.43 8.96 -24.93
C THR A 411 -5.40 9.09 -23.81
N SER A 412 -5.74 9.81 -22.77
CA SER A 412 -4.86 10.01 -21.60
C SER A 412 -4.61 8.69 -20.86
N PRO A 413 -3.39 8.44 -20.39
CA PRO A 413 -3.10 7.30 -19.51
C PRO A 413 -3.94 7.25 -18.23
N ILE A 414 -4.52 8.38 -17.81
CA ILE A 414 -5.39 8.51 -16.64
C ILE A 414 -6.86 8.64 -17.02
N ALA A 415 -7.24 8.41 -18.28
CA ALA A 415 -8.62 8.52 -18.75
C ALA A 415 -9.59 7.71 -17.90
N GLY A 416 -10.71 8.34 -17.52
CA GLY A 416 -11.76 7.75 -16.69
C GLY A 416 -11.41 7.60 -15.21
N MET A 417 -10.22 8.01 -14.77
CA MET A 417 -9.91 8.08 -13.35
C MET A 417 -10.78 9.15 -12.68
N PRO A 418 -11.52 8.83 -11.60
CA PRO A 418 -12.17 9.84 -10.80
C PRO A 418 -11.12 10.82 -10.26
N VAL A 419 -11.42 12.11 -10.27
CA VAL A 419 -10.49 13.16 -9.83
C VAL A 419 -11.22 14.20 -8.97
N LEU A 420 -10.48 14.89 -8.13
CA LEU A 420 -10.99 16.04 -7.39
C LEU A 420 -11.12 17.24 -8.35
N GLU A 421 -12.34 17.70 -8.57
CA GLU A 421 -12.68 18.70 -9.59
C GLU A 421 -12.41 20.15 -9.12
N VAL A 422 -11.18 20.38 -8.66
CA VAL A 422 -10.76 21.67 -8.08
C VAL A 422 -10.96 22.88 -9.01
N TRP A 423 -11.03 22.66 -10.34
CA TRP A 423 -11.28 23.70 -11.33
C TRP A 423 -12.71 24.22 -11.33
N LYS A 424 -13.63 23.57 -10.61
CA LYS A 424 -14.99 24.07 -10.38
C LYS A 424 -15.07 25.10 -9.26
N ALA A 425 -14.05 25.19 -8.41
CA ALA A 425 -13.98 26.23 -7.39
C ALA A 425 -13.83 27.61 -8.03
N ARG A 426 -14.21 28.65 -7.29
CA ARG A 426 -14.07 30.04 -7.77
C ARG A 426 -12.62 30.38 -8.11
N THR A 427 -11.67 29.92 -7.29
CA THR A 427 -10.23 30.01 -7.56
C THR A 427 -9.57 28.70 -7.13
N SER A 428 -8.74 28.12 -7.99
CA SER A 428 -7.84 27.04 -7.63
C SER A 428 -6.41 27.55 -7.53
N ILE A 429 -5.67 27.12 -6.50
CA ILE A 429 -4.27 27.43 -6.30
C ILE A 429 -3.49 26.14 -6.27
N VAL A 430 -2.58 25.94 -7.21
CA VAL A 430 -1.76 24.73 -7.27
C VAL A 430 -0.33 25.05 -6.88
N MET A 431 0.18 24.33 -5.88
CA MET A 431 1.55 24.45 -5.41
C MET A 431 2.44 23.41 -6.08
N LYS A 432 3.42 23.86 -6.84
CA LYS A 432 4.43 23.00 -7.51
C LYS A 432 5.81 23.66 -7.48
N ARG A 433 6.86 22.82 -7.50
CA ARG A 433 8.22 23.31 -7.64
C ARG A 433 8.55 23.80 -9.05
N SER A 434 7.94 23.18 -10.07
CA SER A 434 8.15 23.48 -11.49
C SER A 434 6.99 22.94 -12.31
N MET A 435 6.94 23.24 -13.59
CA MET A 435 5.96 22.73 -14.54
C MET A 435 6.17 21.27 -14.97
N ALA A 436 7.15 20.56 -14.41
CA ALA A 436 7.39 19.15 -14.72
C ALA A 436 6.12 18.32 -14.53
N SER A 437 5.90 17.35 -15.42
CA SER A 437 4.76 16.41 -15.36
C SER A 437 4.73 15.65 -14.02
N GLY A 438 3.56 15.15 -13.64
CA GLY A 438 3.37 14.33 -12.45
C GLY A 438 3.93 12.92 -12.61
N TYR A 439 3.55 12.05 -11.68
CA TYR A 439 4.06 10.69 -11.62
C TYR A 439 3.55 9.80 -12.78
N ALA A 440 2.37 10.11 -13.32
CA ALA A 440 1.83 9.45 -14.52
C ALA A 440 2.48 9.95 -15.82
N GLY A 441 3.29 11.01 -15.77
CA GLY A 441 3.95 11.59 -16.95
C GLY A 441 2.97 12.33 -17.89
N VAL A 442 1.81 12.75 -17.39
CA VAL A 442 0.74 13.41 -18.16
C VAL A 442 0.76 14.91 -17.85
N ASP A 443 0.58 15.73 -18.88
CA ASP A 443 0.37 17.15 -18.73
C ASP A 443 -0.98 17.44 -18.06
N ASN A 444 -1.03 18.53 -17.29
CA ASN A 444 -2.22 18.88 -16.53
C ASN A 444 -2.84 20.20 -17.05
N PRO A 445 -3.95 20.12 -17.81
CA PRO A 445 -4.64 21.32 -18.33
C PRO A 445 -5.15 22.25 -17.23
N LEU A 446 -5.30 21.79 -16.00
CA LEU A 446 -5.67 22.64 -14.85
C LEU A 446 -4.78 23.86 -14.72
N PHE A 447 -3.49 23.73 -15.00
CA PHE A 447 -2.51 24.81 -14.79
C PHE A 447 -2.73 26.04 -15.68
N TYR A 448 -3.44 25.84 -16.82
CA TYR A 448 -3.73 26.87 -17.81
C TYR A 448 -5.17 27.41 -17.73
N LYS A 449 -5.98 26.93 -16.77
CA LYS A 449 -7.35 27.44 -16.60
C LYS A 449 -7.34 28.86 -16.02
N GLU A 450 -8.27 29.70 -16.47
CA GLU A 450 -8.36 31.13 -16.10
C GLU A 450 -8.51 31.35 -14.60
N ASN A 451 -9.20 30.43 -13.90
CA ASN A 451 -9.42 30.51 -12.45
C ASN A 451 -8.32 29.80 -11.66
N ASN A 452 -7.27 29.27 -12.30
CA ASN A 452 -6.14 28.65 -11.63
C ASN A 452 -4.99 29.63 -11.41
N ARG A 453 -4.33 29.48 -10.27
CA ARG A 453 -3.09 30.21 -9.93
C ARG A 453 -2.01 29.22 -9.54
N MET A 454 -0.79 29.50 -9.95
CA MET A 454 0.36 28.63 -9.65
C MET A 454 1.27 29.28 -8.61
N LEU A 455 1.34 28.66 -7.43
CA LEU A 455 2.28 29.04 -6.37
C LEU A 455 3.54 28.19 -6.51
N PHE A 456 4.57 28.75 -7.17
CA PHE A 456 5.81 28.04 -7.44
C PHE A 456 6.76 28.08 -6.25
N GLY A 457 7.33 26.94 -5.88
CA GLY A 457 8.34 26.81 -4.86
C GLY A 457 8.27 25.48 -4.10
N ASP A 458 9.14 25.35 -3.12
CA ASP A 458 9.07 24.23 -2.17
C ASP A 458 7.82 24.39 -1.31
N ALA A 459 7.03 23.32 -1.17
CA ALA A 459 5.73 23.39 -0.52
C ALA A 459 5.84 23.90 0.94
N LYS A 460 6.81 23.42 1.70
CA LYS A 460 7.00 23.86 3.08
C LYS A 460 7.35 25.35 3.15
N LYS A 461 8.34 25.76 2.35
CA LYS A 461 8.80 27.15 2.32
C LYS A 461 7.67 28.11 1.95
N MET A 462 6.92 27.80 0.89
CA MET A 462 5.81 28.65 0.43
C MET A 462 4.69 28.72 1.46
N LEU A 463 4.35 27.59 2.10
CA LEU A 463 3.34 27.56 3.14
C LEU A 463 3.78 28.29 4.42
N ASP A 464 5.06 28.25 4.78
CA ASP A 464 5.61 29.02 5.89
C ASP A 464 5.49 30.53 5.61
N GLU A 465 5.73 30.97 4.36
CA GLU A 465 5.55 32.35 3.92
C GLU A 465 4.05 32.74 3.95
N VAL A 466 3.14 31.88 3.47
CA VAL A 466 1.69 32.08 3.57
C VAL A 466 1.24 32.20 5.02
N LEU A 467 1.75 31.32 5.88
CA LEU A 467 1.43 31.35 7.31
C LEU A 467 1.89 32.66 7.98
N MET A 468 3.08 33.15 7.62
CA MET A 468 3.56 34.45 8.13
C MET A 468 2.68 35.60 7.65
N ALA A 469 2.28 35.60 6.38
CA ALA A 469 1.39 36.63 5.84
C ALA A 469 -0.03 36.56 6.40
N LEU A 470 -0.52 35.39 6.85
CA LEU A 470 -1.79 35.25 7.53
C LEU A 470 -1.78 35.82 8.96
N LYS A 471 -0.60 35.90 9.60
CA LYS A 471 -0.42 36.44 10.96
C LYS A 471 -0.36 37.96 10.99
N THR A 472 0.03 38.55 9.89
CA THR A 472 0.04 40.01 9.69
C THR A 472 -1.34 40.48 9.22
#